data_91e0dcaf00e1d0b3dd7c47a242306921
#
_entry.id   91e0dcaf00e1d0b3dd7c47a242306921
#
_cell.length_a   1.000
_cell.length_b   1.000
_cell.length_c   1.000
_cell.angle_alpha   90.00
_cell.angle_beta   90.00
_cell.angle_gamma   90.00
#
_symmetry.space_group_name_H-M   'P 1'
#
loop_
_entity.id
_entity.type
_entity.pdbx_description
1 polymer ?
#
loop_
_entity_poly.entity_id
_entity_poly.type
_entity_poly.pdbx_seq_one_letter_code
_entity_poly.pdbx_strand_id
1 'polypeptide(L)'
;NPDGSRTGNLPVHEFAGANTWIPSIIKTEYANGVTGFDREADFDRTIASARAMLESSASVETSILAYSPPTAGSAGSISVRVKVTNLSGHKLPTGYAEGRRMWLNVKALSATDAVVAESAAYDGTTGVLTEDAQAKVYEVLQGIWTSGPPAECKIEEAGKKQFHFVLNNCVRKDNRIPPLGFHPAADGDPNGDEIRPVAYTYPEVSPGSGVLVNYDSADYTFVLPAGTARPIKIEAGLKFQIASKDYIEFLKDESAEAPAVPAENTLCTGGPGRPFNIGPQSLSRADYLFQLWNNPAYGKSPPETAGNVATVSTPN
;
A
#
# COMPACT_ATOMS: atom_id res chain seq x y z
N ASN A 1 -6.64 -33.26 -2.93
CA ASN A 1 -7.83 -33.32 -3.77
C ASN A 1 -8.24 -34.78 -3.94
N PRO A 2 -9.43 -35.20 -3.40
CA PRO A 2 -9.84 -36.61 -3.41
C PRO A 2 -10.01 -37.21 -4.80
N ASP A 3 -10.27 -36.40 -5.81
CA ASP A 3 -10.46 -36.83 -7.20
C ASP A 3 -9.16 -36.93 -8.04
N GLY A 4 -8.03 -36.63 -7.44
CA GLY A 4 -6.74 -36.66 -8.10
C GLY A 4 -6.54 -35.62 -9.23
N SER A 5 -7.49 -34.68 -9.41
CA SER A 5 -7.46 -33.70 -10.51
C SER A 5 -6.30 -32.72 -10.43
N ARG A 6 -5.58 -32.69 -9.30
CA ARG A 6 -4.39 -31.85 -9.09
C ARG A 6 -3.07 -32.61 -9.15
N THR A 7 -3.05 -33.82 -9.66
CA THR A 7 -1.80 -34.57 -9.81
C THR A 7 -0.88 -33.82 -10.79
N GLY A 8 0.28 -33.41 -10.31
CA GLY A 8 1.24 -32.60 -11.07
C GLY A 8 0.95 -31.09 -11.12
N ASN A 9 -0.18 -30.61 -10.56
CA ASN A 9 -0.62 -29.22 -10.57
C ASN A 9 -0.71 -28.60 -9.18
N LEU A 10 0.06 -29.11 -8.21
CA LEU A 10 0.06 -28.53 -6.87
C LEU A 10 0.71 -27.13 -6.96
N PRO A 11 0.00 -26.07 -6.56
CA PRO A 11 0.59 -24.74 -6.54
C PRO A 11 1.79 -24.70 -5.61
N VAL A 12 2.90 -24.13 -6.09
CA VAL A 12 4.06 -23.85 -5.24
C VAL A 12 3.73 -22.64 -4.38
N HIS A 13 3.78 -22.79 -3.07
CA HIS A 13 3.59 -21.70 -2.13
C HIS A 13 4.97 -21.23 -1.62
N GLU A 14 5.46 -20.14 -2.16
CA GLU A 14 6.82 -19.64 -1.92
C GLU A 14 6.98 -18.81 -0.64
N PHE A 15 5.95 -18.62 0.16
CA PHE A 15 5.94 -17.75 1.34
C PHE A 15 6.45 -16.32 1.08
N ALA A 16 6.36 -15.86 -0.16
CA ALA A 16 6.76 -14.51 -0.53
C ALA A 16 5.74 -13.50 0.02
N GLY A 17 6.22 -12.53 0.80
CA GLY A 17 5.45 -11.37 1.22
C GLY A 17 5.66 -10.20 0.24
N ALA A 18 5.01 -9.06 0.51
CA ALA A 18 5.14 -7.86 -0.33
C ALA A 18 6.21 -6.87 0.17
N ASN A 19 6.92 -7.20 1.24
CA ASN A 19 7.88 -6.30 1.88
C ASN A 19 9.27 -6.43 1.24
N THR A 20 9.67 -5.42 0.49
CA THR A 20 11.01 -5.31 -0.09
C THR A 20 11.90 -4.37 0.70
N TRP A 21 11.31 -3.41 1.41
CA TRP A 21 12.02 -2.33 2.10
C TRP A 21 12.77 -2.83 3.34
N ILE A 22 12.09 -3.52 4.26
CA ILE A 22 12.75 -4.04 5.48
C ILE A 22 13.84 -5.07 5.15
N PRO A 23 13.63 -6.05 4.24
CA PRO A 23 14.71 -6.93 3.83
C PRO A 23 15.92 -6.20 3.24
N SER A 24 15.73 -5.10 2.48
CA SER A 24 16.84 -4.32 1.95
C SER A 24 17.64 -3.60 3.04
N ILE A 25 16.96 -3.07 4.07
CA ILE A 25 17.60 -2.48 5.25
C ILE A 25 18.42 -3.53 6.00
N ILE A 26 17.79 -4.67 6.32
CA ILE A 26 18.45 -5.75 7.05
C ILE A 26 19.68 -6.25 6.28
N LYS A 27 19.56 -6.40 4.96
CA LYS A 27 20.70 -6.76 4.10
C LYS A 27 21.86 -5.77 4.28
N THR A 28 21.57 -4.47 4.19
CA THR A 28 22.60 -3.43 4.25
C THR A 28 23.23 -3.31 5.64
N GLU A 29 22.41 -3.37 6.69
CA GLU A 29 22.89 -3.19 8.07
C GLU A 29 23.60 -4.42 8.65
N TYR A 30 23.21 -5.63 8.23
CA TYR A 30 23.60 -6.84 8.95
C TYR A 30 24.21 -7.94 8.09
N ALA A 31 23.98 -7.98 6.78
CA ALA A 31 24.35 -9.11 5.95
C ALA A 31 25.65 -8.95 5.15
N ASN A 32 26.35 -7.83 5.34
CA ASN A 32 27.53 -7.45 4.54
C ASN A 32 28.87 -7.94 5.13
N GLY A 33 28.86 -8.98 5.94
CA GLY A 33 30.06 -9.51 6.60
C GLY A 33 30.53 -8.75 7.83
N VAL A 34 30.00 -7.54 8.09
CA VAL A 34 30.36 -6.72 9.26
C VAL A 34 29.98 -7.40 10.57
N THR A 35 28.86 -8.15 10.55
CA THR A 35 28.33 -8.88 11.71
C THR A 35 28.61 -10.37 11.67
N GLY A 36 29.31 -10.87 10.64
CA GLY A 36 29.48 -12.30 10.40
C GLY A 36 28.24 -13.01 9.86
N PHE A 37 27.21 -12.25 9.46
CA PHE A 37 25.94 -12.76 8.94
C PHE A 37 25.92 -12.64 7.41
N ASP A 38 26.66 -13.54 6.74
CA ASP A 38 26.76 -13.56 5.26
C ASP A 38 25.49 -14.15 4.62
N ARG A 39 24.50 -13.29 4.37
CA ARG A 39 23.19 -13.67 3.84
C ARG A 39 22.68 -12.72 2.73
N GLU A 40 23.55 -11.97 2.11
CA GLU A 40 23.16 -10.98 1.08
C GLU A 40 22.34 -11.61 -0.05
N ALA A 41 22.79 -12.77 -0.55
CA ALA A 41 22.09 -13.47 -1.64
C ALA A 41 20.70 -13.97 -1.23
N ASP A 42 20.48 -14.30 0.05
CA ASP A 42 19.18 -14.73 0.56
C ASP A 42 18.21 -13.56 0.62
N PHE A 43 18.67 -12.38 1.04
CA PHE A 43 17.87 -11.16 1.01
C PHE A 43 17.55 -10.72 -0.42
N ASP A 44 18.49 -10.82 -1.35
CA ASP A 44 18.25 -10.50 -2.76
C ASP A 44 17.18 -11.40 -3.36
N ARG A 45 17.22 -12.71 -3.07
CA ARG A 45 16.15 -13.64 -3.48
C ARG A 45 14.80 -13.27 -2.86
N THR A 46 14.77 -12.94 -1.57
CA THR A 46 13.54 -12.53 -0.87
C THR A 46 12.94 -11.29 -1.51
N ILE A 47 13.75 -10.27 -1.80
CA ILE A 47 13.31 -9.03 -2.44
C ILE A 47 12.79 -9.31 -3.86
N ALA A 48 13.51 -10.13 -4.64
CA ALA A 48 13.09 -10.51 -5.98
C ALA A 48 11.77 -11.29 -5.98
N SER A 49 11.61 -12.27 -5.07
CA SER A 49 10.35 -13.01 -4.92
C SER A 49 9.19 -12.11 -4.50
N ALA A 50 9.43 -11.13 -3.60
CA ALA A 50 8.41 -10.17 -3.19
C ALA A 50 7.96 -9.28 -4.35
N ARG A 51 8.87 -8.82 -5.21
CA ARG A 51 8.53 -8.07 -6.42
C ARG A 51 7.74 -8.92 -7.42
N ALA A 52 8.19 -10.11 -7.71
CA ALA A 52 7.49 -11.02 -8.62
C ALA A 52 6.06 -11.34 -8.13
N MET A 53 5.88 -11.52 -6.82
CA MET A 53 4.57 -11.71 -6.22
C MET A 53 3.69 -10.46 -6.38
N LEU A 54 4.22 -9.27 -6.12
CA LEU A 54 3.49 -8.00 -6.34
C LEU A 54 3.11 -7.81 -7.81
N GLU A 55 4.02 -8.06 -8.74
CA GLU A 55 3.78 -7.97 -10.18
C GLU A 55 2.67 -8.92 -10.65
N SER A 56 2.55 -10.09 -10.03
CA SER A 56 1.49 -11.06 -10.34
C SER A 56 0.15 -10.79 -9.64
N SER A 57 0.11 -9.89 -8.66
CA SER A 57 -1.05 -9.70 -7.77
C SER A 57 -2.22 -8.95 -8.38
N ALA A 58 -1.98 -8.16 -9.43
CA ALA A 58 -3.00 -7.32 -10.06
C ALA A 58 -2.79 -7.18 -11.56
N SER A 59 -3.83 -6.76 -12.27
CA SER A 59 -3.71 -6.19 -13.61
C SER A 59 -4.29 -4.78 -13.65
N VAL A 60 -3.63 -3.90 -14.40
CA VAL A 60 -4.06 -2.52 -14.62
C VAL A 60 -4.33 -2.33 -16.10
N GLU A 61 -5.48 -1.71 -16.39
CA GLU A 61 -5.92 -1.36 -17.75
C GLU A 61 -6.24 0.13 -17.79
N THR A 62 -5.98 0.81 -18.90
CA THR A 62 -6.35 2.22 -19.08
C THR A 62 -6.93 2.47 -20.46
N SER A 63 -7.90 3.37 -20.53
CA SER A 63 -8.57 3.79 -21.77
C SER A 63 -8.88 5.27 -21.77
N ILE A 64 -8.79 5.91 -22.93
CA ILE A 64 -9.17 7.32 -23.08
C ILE A 64 -10.68 7.40 -23.21
N LEU A 65 -11.30 8.23 -22.37
CA LEU A 65 -12.73 8.54 -22.39
C LEU A 65 -13.04 9.78 -23.24
N ALA A 66 -12.18 10.81 -23.10
CA ALA A 66 -12.32 12.06 -23.84
C ALA A 66 -10.94 12.71 -24.01
N TYR A 67 -10.77 13.42 -25.13
CA TYR A 67 -9.56 14.15 -25.42
C TYR A 67 -9.87 15.44 -26.17
N SER A 68 -9.39 16.56 -25.64
CA SER A 68 -9.35 17.84 -26.30
C SER A 68 -7.88 18.26 -26.43
N PRO A 69 -7.31 18.29 -27.64
CA PRO A 69 -5.88 18.53 -27.81
C PRO A 69 -5.48 19.95 -27.38
N PRO A 70 -4.34 20.10 -26.69
CA PRO A 70 -3.76 21.41 -26.45
C PRO A 70 -3.24 22.01 -27.74
N THR A 71 -3.32 23.33 -27.87
CA THR A 71 -2.72 24.12 -28.95
C THR A 71 -1.68 25.10 -28.42
N ALA A 72 -0.95 25.79 -29.30
CA ALA A 72 0.03 26.79 -28.85
C ALA A 72 -0.60 27.91 -27.99
N GLY A 73 -1.88 28.21 -28.20
CA GLY A 73 -2.57 29.32 -27.50
C GLY A 73 -3.63 28.88 -26.49
N SER A 74 -3.95 27.60 -26.38
CA SER A 74 -5.00 27.12 -25.47
C SER A 74 -4.64 25.79 -24.82
N ALA A 75 -5.03 25.63 -23.55
CA ALA A 75 -4.95 24.38 -22.84
C ALA A 75 -5.92 23.34 -23.44
N GLY A 76 -5.53 22.06 -23.38
CA GLY A 76 -6.37 20.93 -23.69
C GLY A 76 -6.80 20.18 -22.43
N SER A 77 -7.41 19.03 -22.63
CA SER A 77 -7.75 18.11 -21.56
C SER A 77 -7.76 16.66 -22.03
N ILE A 78 -7.52 15.75 -21.10
CA ILE A 78 -7.68 14.33 -21.32
C ILE A 78 -8.38 13.69 -20.13
N SER A 79 -9.42 12.90 -20.43
CA SER A 79 -10.09 12.07 -19.41
C SER A 79 -9.85 10.61 -19.73
N VAL A 80 -9.47 9.85 -18.71
CA VAL A 80 -9.13 8.43 -18.84
C VAL A 80 -9.80 7.63 -17.74
N ARG A 81 -10.11 6.36 -18.04
CA ARG A 81 -10.51 5.36 -17.06
C ARG A 81 -9.34 4.43 -16.81
N VAL A 82 -9.07 4.20 -15.53
CA VAL A 82 -8.13 3.20 -15.08
C VAL A 82 -8.90 2.13 -14.33
N LYS A 83 -8.75 0.88 -14.75
CA LYS A 83 -9.33 -0.29 -14.08
C LYS A 83 -8.21 -1.11 -13.48
N VAL A 84 -8.36 -1.51 -12.23
CA VAL A 84 -7.46 -2.43 -11.54
C VAL A 84 -8.24 -3.68 -11.15
N THR A 85 -7.71 -4.86 -11.50
CA THR A 85 -8.30 -6.16 -11.15
C THR A 85 -7.38 -6.88 -10.17
N ASN A 86 -7.93 -7.36 -9.08
CA ASN A 86 -7.22 -8.19 -8.11
C ASN A 86 -7.11 -9.62 -8.65
N LEU A 87 -5.88 -10.08 -8.84
CA LEU A 87 -5.55 -11.44 -9.30
C LEU A 87 -5.08 -12.35 -8.14
N SER A 88 -5.00 -11.81 -6.92
CA SER A 88 -4.56 -12.56 -5.74
C SER A 88 -5.74 -13.23 -5.02
N GLY A 89 -5.44 -14.16 -4.11
CA GLY A 89 -6.44 -14.82 -3.26
C GLY A 89 -6.88 -14.00 -2.04
N HIS A 90 -6.39 -12.77 -1.90
CA HIS A 90 -6.66 -11.90 -0.75
C HIS A 90 -7.12 -10.52 -1.22
N LYS A 91 -7.69 -9.71 -0.32
CA LYS A 91 -7.93 -8.28 -0.61
C LYS A 91 -6.61 -7.56 -0.90
N LEU A 92 -6.61 -6.56 -1.77
CA LEU A 92 -5.46 -5.71 -2.06
C LEU A 92 -5.62 -4.30 -1.46
N PRO A 93 -4.66 -3.85 -0.61
CA PRO A 93 -3.53 -4.60 -0.03
C PRO A 93 -3.94 -5.67 0.97
N THR A 94 -3.07 -6.67 1.18
CA THR A 94 -3.32 -7.80 2.10
C THR A 94 -2.42 -7.74 3.34
N GLY A 95 -2.69 -8.63 4.31
CA GLY A 95 -1.92 -8.81 5.54
C GLY A 95 -2.23 -7.76 6.59
N TYR A 96 -1.22 -7.45 7.43
CA TYR A 96 -1.34 -6.43 8.47
C TYR A 96 -1.77 -5.10 7.85
N ALA A 97 -2.90 -4.58 8.29
CA ALA A 97 -3.58 -3.49 7.58
C ALA A 97 -3.00 -2.11 7.89
N GLU A 98 -2.43 -1.94 9.09
CA GLU A 98 -2.00 -0.62 9.56
C GLU A 98 -0.74 -0.13 8.86
N GLY A 99 -0.79 1.12 8.42
CA GLY A 99 0.30 1.78 7.71
C GLY A 99 0.59 1.26 6.30
N ARG A 100 -0.11 0.20 5.88
CA ARG A 100 0.02 -0.41 4.55
C ARG A 100 -1.04 0.14 3.62
N ARG A 101 -0.62 0.55 2.42
CA ARG A 101 -1.55 1.10 1.43
C ARG A 101 -1.17 0.74 0.00
N MET A 102 -2.16 0.77 -0.89
CA MET A 102 -1.99 0.79 -2.34
C MET A 102 -2.67 2.02 -2.92
N TRP A 103 -2.22 2.50 -4.07
CA TRP A 103 -2.89 3.59 -4.77
C TRP A 103 -2.64 3.53 -6.27
N LEU A 104 -3.55 4.13 -7.02
CA LEU A 104 -3.37 4.34 -8.45
C LEU A 104 -2.57 5.63 -8.66
N ASN A 105 -1.34 5.50 -9.18
CA ASN A 105 -0.55 6.62 -9.67
C ASN A 105 -0.80 6.76 -11.17
N VAL A 106 -1.32 7.91 -11.59
CA VAL A 106 -1.69 8.16 -12.98
C VAL A 106 -1.02 9.43 -13.49
N LYS A 107 -0.27 9.31 -14.57
CA LYS A 107 0.51 10.38 -15.19
C LYS A 107 0.04 10.67 -16.61
N ALA A 108 -0.04 11.93 -16.95
CA ALA A 108 -0.09 12.40 -18.34
C ALA A 108 1.31 12.88 -18.73
N LEU A 109 1.85 12.31 -19.79
CA LEU A 109 3.18 12.59 -20.31
C LEU A 109 3.07 13.24 -21.68
N SER A 110 3.94 14.22 -21.96
CA SER A 110 4.09 14.81 -23.29
C SER A 110 4.81 13.85 -24.24
N ALA A 111 4.90 14.20 -25.51
CA ALA A 111 5.67 13.45 -26.51
C ALA A 111 7.18 13.31 -26.18
N THR A 112 7.69 14.09 -25.25
CA THR A 112 9.07 14.02 -24.76
C THR A 112 9.20 13.29 -23.42
N ASP A 113 8.17 12.54 -23.03
CA ASP A 113 8.05 11.85 -21.73
C ASP A 113 8.12 12.78 -20.50
N ALA A 114 7.96 14.09 -20.69
CA ALA A 114 7.86 15.01 -19.56
C ALA A 114 6.47 14.88 -18.90
N VAL A 115 6.43 14.74 -17.56
CA VAL A 115 5.18 14.72 -16.80
C VAL A 115 4.52 16.08 -16.88
N VAL A 116 3.31 16.16 -17.43
CA VAL A 116 2.51 17.39 -17.55
C VAL A 116 1.38 17.46 -16.52
N ALA A 117 0.94 16.31 -16.02
CA ALA A 117 0.00 16.21 -14.91
C ALA A 117 0.16 14.84 -14.24
N GLU A 118 -0.12 14.76 -12.94
CA GLU A 118 -0.02 13.55 -12.17
C GLU A 118 -1.06 13.56 -11.05
N SER A 119 -1.72 12.42 -10.81
CA SER A 119 -2.54 12.17 -9.63
C SER A 119 -1.87 11.15 -8.72
N ALA A 120 -2.00 11.35 -7.42
CA ALA A 120 -1.40 10.55 -6.37
C ALA A 120 0.13 10.42 -6.52
N ALA A 121 0.80 11.56 -6.67
CA ALA A 121 2.25 11.65 -6.71
C ALA A 121 2.88 11.27 -5.35
N TYR A 122 3.93 10.48 -5.38
CA TYR A 122 4.69 10.13 -4.18
C TYR A 122 6.05 10.83 -4.17
N ASP A 123 6.31 11.61 -3.13
CA ASP A 123 7.62 12.23 -2.92
C ASP A 123 8.53 11.31 -2.09
N GLY A 124 9.50 10.69 -2.75
CA GLY A 124 10.47 9.79 -2.11
C GLY A 124 11.40 10.48 -1.13
N THR A 125 11.53 11.82 -1.16
CA THR A 125 12.36 12.59 -0.22
C THR A 125 11.66 12.80 1.12
N THR A 126 10.38 13.12 1.08
CA THR A 126 9.57 13.40 2.27
C THR A 126 8.73 12.20 2.75
N GLY A 127 8.53 11.19 1.90
CA GLY A 127 7.65 10.06 2.16
C GLY A 127 6.16 10.39 2.06
N VAL A 128 5.82 11.55 1.48
CA VAL A 128 4.45 12.03 1.36
C VAL A 128 3.82 11.52 0.07
N LEU A 129 2.63 10.95 0.21
CA LEU A 129 1.71 10.71 -0.90
C LEU A 129 0.79 11.92 -1.02
N THR A 130 0.76 12.56 -2.20
CA THR A 130 -0.19 13.63 -2.47
C THR A 130 -1.56 13.04 -2.75
N GLU A 131 -2.48 13.22 -1.84
CA GLU A 131 -3.88 12.81 -2.00
C GLU A 131 -4.69 13.97 -2.60
N ASP A 132 -4.56 14.17 -3.92
CA ASP A 132 -5.38 15.13 -4.67
C ASP A 132 -6.83 14.64 -4.77
N ALA A 133 -7.73 15.49 -5.30
CA ALA A 133 -9.17 15.19 -5.35
C ALA A 133 -9.54 13.95 -6.18
N GLN A 134 -8.63 13.46 -7.02
CA GLN A 134 -8.83 12.26 -7.86
C GLN A 134 -8.06 11.05 -7.31
N ALA A 135 -7.22 11.23 -6.29
CA ALA A 135 -6.37 10.18 -5.75
C ALA A 135 -7.21 8.99 -5.26
N LYS A 136 -6.90 7.79 -5.75
CA LYS A 136 -7.54 6.56 -5.34
C LYS A 136 -6.58 5.74 -4.50
N VAL A 137 -6.81 5.74 -3.17
CA VAL A 137 -6.00 5.02 -2.18
C VAL A 137 -6.82 3.87 -1.60
N TYR A 138 -6.26 2.65 -1.67
CA TYR A 138 -6.82 1.41 -1.13
C TYR A 138 -6.14 1.08 0.20
N GLU A 139 -6.91 1.08 1.27
CA GLU A 139 -6.42 0.90 2.64
C GLU A 139 -7.54 0.47 3.59
N VAL A 140 -7.15 0.07 4.78
CA VAL A 140 -8.07 -0.06 5.93
C VAL A 140 -7.74 1.03 6.93
N LEU A 141 -8.75 1.74 7.39
CA LEU A 141 -8.66 2.66 8.50
C LEU A 141 -9.46 2.09 9.67
N GLN A 142 -8.73 1.67 10.69
CA GLN A 142 -9.26 1.14 11.93
C GLN A 142 -9.27 2.20 13.01
N GLY A 143 -10.06 2.02 14.04
CA GLY A 143 -10.15 3.00 15.12
C GLY A 143 -10.83 2.46 16.37
N ILE A 144 -11.14 3.38 17.27
CA ILE A 144 -11.82 3.09 18.53
C ILE A 144 -13.26 3.57 18.44
N TRP A 145 -14.20 2.66 18.72
CA TRP A 145 -15.61 2.99 18.74
C TRP A 145 -15.98 3.83 19.95
N THR A 146 -16.61 4.95 19.68
CA THR A 146 -17.20 5.81 20.72
C THR A 146 -18.72 5.72 20.67
N SER A 147 -19.35 5.46 21.80
CA SER A 147 -20.82 5.32 21.92
C SER A 147 -21.55 6.64 22.20
N GLY A 148 -20.85 7.77 22.19
CA GLY A 148 -21.43 9.10 22.39
C GLY A 148 -22.24 9.60 21.19
N PRO A 149 -23.02 10.70 21.32
CA PRO A 149 -23.64 11.36 20.18
C PRO A 149 -22.64 12.32 19.46
N PRO A 150 -22.31 12.08 18.16
CA PRO A 150 -22.64 10.87 17.41
C PRO A 150 -21.80 9.67 17.81
N ALA A 151 -22.39 8.47 17.72
CA ALA A 151 -21.62 7.24 17.83
C ALA A 151 -20.78 7.06 16.55
N GLU A 152 -19.49 6.88 16.69
CA GLU A 152 -18.58 6.82 15.53
C GLU A 152 -17.33 5.97 15.79
N CYS A 153 -16.73 5.49 14.70
CA CYS A 153 -15.41 4.89 14.72
C CYS A 153 -14.36 6.00 14.58
N LYS A 154 -13.70 6.36 15.68
CA LYS A 154 -12.64 7.38 15.68
C LYS A 154 -11.34 6.78 15.18
N ILE A 155 -10.85 7.28 14.05
CA ILE A 155 -9.57 6.89 13.44
C ILE A 155 -8.44 7.87 13.76
N GLU A 156 -8.77 9.01 14.38
CA GLU A 156 -7.82 10.06 14.73
C GLU A 156 -8.06 10.55 16.15
N GLU A 157 -6.98 10.85 16.84
CA GLU A 157 -6.96 11.56 18.10
C GLU A 157 -5.94 12.70 18.03
N ALA A 158 -6.35 13.89 18.43
CA ALA A 158 -5.52 15.09 18.34
C ALA A 158 -4.90 15.33 16.94
N GLY A 159 -5.61 14.96 15.86
CA GLY A 159 -5.17 15.12 14.48
C GLY A 159 -4.17 14.05 14.00
N LYS A 160 -3.95 12.99 14.77
CA LYS A 160 -3.08 11.86 14.41
C LYS A 160 -3.89 10.59 14.20
N LYS A 161 -3.59 9.83 13.15
CA LYS A 161 -4.20 8.53 12.90
C LYS A 161 -3.86 7.54 14.02
N GLN A 162 -4.86 6.76 14.43
CA GLN A 162 -4.73 5.75 15.46
C GLN A 162 -4.35 4.40 14.85
N PHE A 163 -3.10 4.01 15.02
CA PHE A 163 -2.58 2.71 14.56
C PHE A 163 -2.43 1.71 15.71
N HIS A 164 -3.29 1.79 16.71
CA HIS A 164 -3.28 0.89 17.86
C HIS A 164 -4.01 -0.41 17.54
N PHE A 165 -3.41 -1.28 16.77
CA PHE A 165 -3.99 -2.55 16.34
C PHE A 165 -4.71 -3.32 17.48
N VAL A 166 -4.11 -3.37 18.65
CA VAL A 166 -4.67 -4.11 19.80
C VAL A 166 -5.88 -3.40 20.43
N LEU A 167 -5.95 -2.08 20.31
CA LEU A 167 -7.01 -1.26 20.92
C LEU A 167 -8.15 -0.96 19.95
N ASN A 168 -7.90 -1.08 18.64
CA ASN A 168 -8.89 -0.82 17.62
C ASN A 168 -10.00 -1.87 17.66
N ASN A 169 -11.23 -1.42 17.72
CA ASN A 169 -12.42 -2.27 17.80
C ASN A 169 -13.50 -1.89 16.77
N CYS A 170 -13.13 -1.09 15.77
CA CYS A 170 -14.01 -0.76 14.65
C CYS A 170 -13.21 -0.48 13.39
N VAL A 171 -13.87 -0.57 12.24
CA VAL A 171 -13.34 -0.23 10.92
C VAL A 171 -14.13 0.96 10.38
N ARG A 172 -13.45 2.07 10.09
CA ARG A 172 -14.04 3.27 9.49
C ARG A 172 -14.11 3.17 7.97
N LYS A 173 -13.08 2.57 7.37
CA LYS A 173 -12.94 2.41 5.92
C LYS A 173 -12.25 1.09 5.62
N ASP A 174 -12.82 0.31 4.72
CA ASP A 174 -12.14 -0.81 4.06
C ASP A 174 -12.53 -0.79 2.58
N ASN A 175 -11.71 -0.13 1.78
CA ASN A 175 -11.90 -0.06 0.33
C ASN A 175 -10.87 -0.88 -0.43
N ARG A 176 -10.24 -1.85 0.23
CA ARG A 176 -9.33 -2.81 -0.42
C ARG A 176 -10.09 -3.62 -1.46
N ILE A 177 -9.45 -3.85 -2.60
CA ILE A 177 -10.09 -4.56 -3.73
C ILE A 177 -10.29 -6.03 -3.35
N PRO A 178 -11.53 -6.56 -3.37
CA PRO A 178 -11.80 -7.95 -3.01
C PRO A 178 -11.11 -8.95 -3.95
N PRO A 179 -10.79 -10.17 -3.51
CA PRO A 179 -10.38 -11.24 -4.41
C PRO A 179 -11.58 -11.81 -5.19
N LEU A 180 -11.29 -12.54 -6.26
CA LEU A 180 -12.31 -13.23 -7.03
C LEU A 180 -13.12 -14.18 -6.15
N GLY A 181 -14.45 -14.10 -6.22
CA GLY A 181 -15.37 -14.95 -5.45
C GLY A 181 -15.53 -14.52 -3.98
N PHE A 182 -15.16 -13.28 -3.63
CA PHE A 182 -15.29 -12.79 -2.27
C PHE A 182 -16.75 -12.57 -1.88
N HIS A 183 -17.12 -13.19 -0.76
CA HIS A 183 -18.37 -12.93 -0.06
C HIS A 183 -18.05 -12.13 1.21
N PRO A 184 -18.63 -10.94 1.42
CA PRO A 184 -18.56 -10.29 2.72
C PRO A 184 -19.24 -11.20 3.76
N ALA A 185 -18.75 -11.20 4.99
CA ALA A 185 -19.45 -11.84 6.09
C ALA A 185 -20.86 -11.22 6.19
N ALA A 186 -21.87 -12.06 6.42
CA ALA A 186 -23.20 -11.55 6.73
C ALA A 186 -23.11 -10.67 7.99
N ASP A 187 -23.76 -9.51 7.97
CA ASP A 187 -23.83 -8.64 9.13
C ASP A 187 -24.30 -9.42 10.35
N GLY A 188 -23.49 -9.44 11.37
CA GLY A 188 -23.82 -9.99 12.65
C GLY A 188 -22.85 -11.03 13.15
N ASP A 189 -21.91 -10.61 13.97
CA ASP A 189 -21.36 -11.47 14.99
C ASP A 189 -22.47 -11.81 15.99
N PRO A 190 -22.87 -13.10 16.09
CA PRO A 190 -23.87 -13.51 17.05
C PRO A 190 -23.44 -13.28 18.52
N ASN A 191 -22.15 -13.04 18.76
CA ASN A 191 -21.58 -12.84 20.08
C ASN A 191 -21.31 -11.36 20.44
N GLY A 192 -21.38 -10.44 19.46
CA GLY A 192 -21.20 -8.99 19.70
C GLY A 192 -19.76 -8.54 20.03
N ASP A 193 -18.78 -9.42 19.84
CA ASP A 193 -17.38 -9.20 20.20
C ASP A 193 -16.52 -8.73 19.01
N GLU A 194 -17.10 -8.66 17.81
CA GLU A 194 -16.36 -8.37 16.59
C GLU A 194 -16.07 -6.88 16.40
N ILE A 195 -14.95 -6.63 15.73
CA ILE A 195 -14.63 -5.34 15.15
C ILE A 195 -15.79 -4.92 14.25
N ARG A 196 -16.44 -3.80 14.55
CA ARG A 196 -17.58 -3.31 13.77
C ARG A 196 -17.17 -3.07 12.33
N PRO A 197 -17.68 -3.87 11.36
CA PRO A 197 -17.28 -3.76 9.98
C PRO A 197 -17.89 -2.52 9.33
N VAL A 198 -17.19 -1.97 8.35
CA VAL A 198 -17.74 -0.97 7.44
C VAL A 198 -18.39 -1.69 6.25
N ALA A 199 -19.47 -1.10 5.72
CA ALA A 199 -20.08 -1.62 4.51
C ALA A 199 -19.11 -1.58 3.33
N TYR A 200 -19.06 -2.68 2.56
CA TYR A 200 -18.29 -2.72 1.33
C TYR A 200 -18.97 -1.89 0.25
N THR A 201 -18.19 -1.10 -0.47
CA THR A 201 -18.68 -0.23 -1.54
C THR A 201 -18.61 -0.86 -2.93
N TYR A 202 -18.07 -2.09 -3.03
CA TYR A 202 -17.98 -2.81 -4.29
C TYR A 202 -19.33 -3.40 -4.69
N PRO A 203 -19.73 -3.28 -5.98
CA PRO A 203 -20.97 -3.90 -6.44
C PRO A 203 -20.84 -5.42 -6.45
N GLU A 204 -22.00 -6.08 -6.42
CA GLU A 204 -22.06 -7.52 -6.64
C GLU A 204 -21.79 -7.86 -8.11
N VAL A 205 -21.22 -9.04 -8.36
CA VAL A 205 -21.01 -9.59 -9.70
C VAL A 205 -22.31 -9.69 -10.49
N SER A 206 -23.40 -10.07 -9.79
CA SER A 206 -24.77 -9.98 -10.29
C SER A 206 -25.71 -9.70 -9.10
N PRO A 207 -26.80 -8.95 -9.30
CA PRO A 207 -27.73 -8.59 -8.22
C PRO A 207 -28.20 -9.82 -7.43
N GLY A 208 -28.03 -9.79 -6.11
CA GLY A 208 -28.43 -10.86 -5.19
C GLY A 208 -27.47 -12.06 -5.13
N SER A 209 -26.31 -12.00 -5.78
CA SER A 209 -25.31 -13.08 -5.71
C SER A 209 -24.56 -13.14 -4.37
N GLY A 210 -24.52 -12.04 -3.61
CA GLY A 210 -23.69 -11.90 -2.43
C GLY A 210 -22.16 -11.92 -2.73
N VAL A 211 -21.77 -12.04 -3.99
CA VAL A 211 -20.36 -12.06 -4.43
C VAL A 211 -19.96 -10.70 -4.97
N LEU A 212 -18.92 -10.08 -4.40
CA LEU A 212 -18.43 -8.79 -4.88
C LEU A 212 -17.51 -8.94 -6.08
N VAL A 213 -17.47 -7.90 -6.93
CA VAL A 213 -16.51 -7.83 -8.02
C VAL A 213 -15.08 -7.74 -7.46
N ASN A 214 -14.13 -8.30 -8.19
CA ASN A 214 -12.71 -8.28 -7.83
C ASN A 214 -11.91 -7.18 -8.54
N TYR A 215 -12.56 -6.12 -8.93
CA TYR A 215 -11.92 -4.98 -9.61
C TYR A 215 -12.51 -3.64 -9.13
N ASP A 216 -11.75 -2.58 -9.37
CA ASP A 216 -12.20 -1.20 -9.22
C ASP A 216 -11.87 -0.41 -10.47
N SER A 217 -12.63 0.67 -10.71
CA SER A 217 -12.41 1.60 -11.81
C SER A 217 -12.49 3.03 -11.32
N ALA A 218 -11.53 3.85 -11.72
CA ALA A 218 -11.50 5.27 -11.40
C ALA A 218 -11.27 6.10 -12.67
N ASP A 219 -11.96 7.22 -12.76
CA ASP A 219 -11.82 8.16 -13.86
C ASP A 219 -10.96 9.34 -13.43
N TYR A 220 -10.04 9.74 -14.30
CA TYR A 220 -9.12 10.85 -14.10
C TYR A 220 -9.26 11.85 -15.21
N THR A 221 -9.23 13.14 -14.85
CA THR A 221 -9.25 14.23 -15.85
C THR A 221 -8.07 15.15 -15.60
N PHE A 222 -7.24 15.32 -16.61
CA PHE A 222 -6.08 16.20 -16.57
C PHE A 222 -6.23 17.38 -17.51
N VAL A 223 -5.87 18.57 -17.02
CA VAL A 223 -5.67 19.75 -17.86
C VAL A 223 -4.27 19.64 -18.47
N LEU A 224 -4.21 19.81 -19.78
CA LEU A 224 -2.98 19.80 -20.55
C LEU A 224 -2.59 21.26 -20.86
N PRO A 225 -1.45 21.76 -20.34
CA PRO A 225 -1.04 23.14 -20.61
C PRO A 225 -0.97 23.48 -22.10
N ALA A 226 -1.20 24.72 -22.44
CA ALA A 226 -1.03 25.20 -23.81
C ALA A 226 0.40 24.91 -24.31
N GLY A 227 0.52 24.49 -25.54
CA GLY A 227 1.81 24.15 -26.15
C GLY A 227 2.38 22.79 -25.75
N THR A 228 1.66 21.97 -24.95
CA THR A 228 2.11 20.61 -24.64
C THR A 228 2.31 19.78 -25.92
N ALA A 229 3.49 19.22 -26.08
CA ALA A 229 3.84 18.41 -27.25
C ALA A 229 3.05 17.09 -27.28
N ARG A 230 2.51 16.76 -28.45
CA ARG A 230 1.70 15.55 -28.71
C ARG A 230 2.53 14.47 -29.40
N PRO A 231 2.16 13.17 -29.31
CA PRO A 231 0.98 12.63 -28.61
C PRO A 231 1.11 12.73 -27.09
N ILE A 232 -0.03 12.70 -26.40
CA ILE A 232 -0.08 12.59 -24.94
C ILE A 232 -0.12 11.11 -24.59
N LYS A 233 0.78 10.65 -23.75
CA LYS A 233 0.81 9.28 -23.21
C LYS A 233 0.28 9.32 -21.78
N ILE A 234 -0.68 8.47 -21.47
CA ILE A 234 -1.09 8.18 -20.10
C ILE A 234 -0.33 6.95 -19.62
N GLU A 235 0.20 7.03 -18.42
CA GLU A 235 0.81 5.93 -17.70
C GLU A 235 0.09 5.74 -16.37
N ALA A 236 -0.45 4.55 -16.14
CA ALA A 236 -1.18 4.22 -14.91
C ALA A 236 -0.60 2.96 -14.27
N GLY A 237 -0.32 3.02 -12.97
CA GLY A 237 0.20 1.89 -12.22
C GLY A 237 -0.37 1.82 -10.81
N LEU A 238 -0.59 0.60 -10.32
CA LEU A 238 -0.93 0.35 -8.92
C LEU A 238 0.37 0.32 -8.11
N LYS A 239 0.47 1.19 -7.11
CA LYS A 239 1.60 1.27 -6.20
C LYS A 239 1.27 0.63 -4.86
N PHE A 240 2.24 -0.06 -4.27
CA PHE A 240 2.17 -0.65 -2.94
C PHE A 240 3.23 -0.05 -2.03
N GLN A 241 2.86 0.34 -0.82
CA GLN A 241 3.76 0.81 0.22
C GLN A 241 3.55 0.01 1.50
N ILE A 242 4.64 -0.54 2.05
CA ILE A 242 4.58 -1.40 3.24
C ILE A 242 4.40 -0.59 4.54
N ALA A 243 4.92 0.64 4.58
CA ALA A 243 4.82 1.50 5.75
C ALA A 243 4.67 2.96 5.32
N SER A 244 3.52 3.57 5.63
CA SER A 244 3.29 4.98 5.37
C SER A 244 4.09 5.87 6.33
N LYS A 245 4.27 7.13 5.94
CA LYS A 245 4.89 8.15 6.80
C LYS A 245 4.15 8.26 8.14
N ASP A 246 2.83 8.37 8.08
CA ASP A 246 1.97 8.52 9.27
C ASP A 246 2.18 7.37 10.26
N TYR A 247 2.34 6.14 9.75
CA TYR A 247 2.58 4.97 10.60
C TYR A 247 3.96 4.99 11.27
N ILE A 248 4.99 5.38 10.54
CA ILE A 248 6.36 5.50 11.08
C ILE A 248 6.43 6.60 12.14
N GLU A 249 5.80 7.74 11.89
CA GLU A 249 5.75 8.85 12.84
C GLU A 249 4.93 8.48 14.07
N PHE A 250 3.79 7.79 13.90
CA PHE A 250 2.99 7.27 15.00
C PHE A 250 3.83 6.35 15.92
N LEU A 251 4.54 5.37 15.36
CA LEU A 251 5.36 4.46 16.16
C LEU A 251 6.43 5.19 16.97
N LYS A 252 7.03 6.22 16.40
CA LYS A 252 8.02 7.06 17.10
C LYS A 252 7.38 7.83 18.25
N ASP A 253 6.25 8.47 18.01
CA ASP A 253 5.55 9.29 19.01
C ASP A 253 5.07 8.43 20.18
N GLU A 254 4.43 7.29 19.92
CA GLU A 254 3.99 6.34 20.93
C GLU A 254 5.15 5.78 21.78
N SER A 255 6.30 5.56 21.16
CA SER A 255 7.49 5.11 21.89
C SER A 255 8.02 6.16 22.87
N ALA A 256 7.83 7.43 22.60
CA ALA A 256 8.22 8.52 23.49
C ALA A 256 7.27 8.66 24.71
N GLU A 257 6.01 8.24 24.55
CA GLU A 257 4.97 8.30 25.60
C GLU A 257 4.90 6.99 26.41
N ALA A 258 5.44 5.89 25.87
CA ALA A 258 5.37 4.61 26.54
C ALA A 258 6.16 4.63 27.88
N PRO A 259 5.59 4.08 28.97
CA PRO A 259 6.34 3.91 30.20
C PRO A 259 7.58 3.02 29.97
N ALA A 260 8.67 3.33 30.64
CA ALA A 260 9.89 2.53 30.58
C ALA A 260 9.55 1.07 30.93
N VAL A 261 9.69 0.17 29.96
CA VAL A 261 9.50 -1.26 30.20
C VAL A 261 10.76 -1.77 30.89
N PRO A 262 10.64 -2.45 32.06
CA PRO A 262 11.79 -3.06 32.71
C PRO A 262 12.57 -3.96 31.78
N ALA A 263 13.90 -3.90 31.86
CA ALA A 263 14.80 -4.58 30.94
C ALA A 263 14.56 -6.10 30.87
N GLU A 264 14.13 -6.70 31.97
CA GLU A 264 13.81 -8.12 32.08
C GLU A 264 12.54 -8.56 31.33
N ASN A 265 11.64 -7.60 31.04
CA ASN A 265 10.35 -7.86 30.37
C ASN A 265 10.38 -7.55 28.88
N THR A 266 11.50 -7.14 28.33
CA THR A 266 11.61 -6.85 26.90
C THR A 266 12.07 -8.11 26.15
N LEU A 267 11.24 -8.64 25.26
CA LEU A 267 11.52 -9.79 24.38
C LEU A 267 12.84 -9.67 23.59
N CYS A 268 13.43 -8.49 23.59
CA CYS A 268 14.62 -8.16 22.83
C CYS A 268 15.58 -7.27 23.64
N THR A 269 15.60 -7.34 24.94
CA THR A 269 16.71 -6.82 25.72
C THR A 269 17.92 -7.62 25.36
N GLY A 270 18.67 -7.05 24.45
CA GLY A 270 19.81 -7.72 23.97
C GLY A 270 20.95 -7.73 24.99
N GLY A 271 21.37 -8.89 25.36
CA GLY A 271 22.73 -9.10 25.81
C GLY A 271 23.69 -9.11 24.63
N PRO A 272 25.01 -9.06 24.87
CA PRO A 272 26.00 -9.20 23.81
C PRO A 272 25.71 -10.43 22.94
N GLY A 273 25.69 -10.26 21.61
CA GLY A 273 25.47 -11.35 20.66
C GLY A 273 24.02 -11.59 20.21
N ARG A 274 23.06 -10.77 20.60
CA ARG A 274 21.70 -10.83 20.03
C ARG A 274 21.58 -9.96 18.78
N PRO A 275 20.97 -10.47 17.68
CA PRO A 275 20.93 -9.75 16.40
C PRO A 275 20.16 -8.43 16.43
N PHE A 276 19.38 -8.14 17.48
CA PHE A 276 18.61 -6.91 17.64
C PHE A 276 19.29 -5.85 18.51
N ASN A 277 20.55 -6.03 18.87
CA ASN A 277 21.36 -5.09 19.67
C ASN A 277 22.20 -4.14 18.81
N ILE A 278 21.98 -4.14 17.52
CA ILE A 278 22.75 -3.36 16.58
C ILE A 278 22.01 -2.06 16.36
N GLY A 279 22.57 -1.02 16.88
CA GLY A 279 22.06 0.34 16.87
C GLY A 279 22.48 1.06 18.15
N PRO A 280 22.35 2.37 18.21
CA PRO A 280 22.64 3.10 19.44
C PRO A 280 21.76 2.55 20.57
N GLN A 281 22.38 1.96 21.58
CA GLN A 281 21.70 1.30 22.70
C GLN A 281 20.79 2.25 23.50
N SER A 282 20.87 3.53 23.27
CA SER A 282 20.06 4.58 23.90
C SER A 282 18.75 4.88 23.17
N LEU A 283 18.51 4.27 22.00
CA LEU A 283 17.29 4.52 21.19
C LEU A 283 16.23 3.46 21.47
N SER A 284 14.97 3.89 21.50
CA SER A 284 13.87 2.97 21.37
C SER A 284 13.88 2.30 19.99
N ARG A 285 13.15 1.18 19.83
CA ARG A 285 13.03 0.51 18.51
C ARG A 285 12.35 1.40 17.48
N ALA A 286 11.38 2.17 17.91
CA ALA A 286 10.67 3.09 17.03
C ALA A 286 11.55 4.26 16.61
N ASP A 287 12.38 4.81 17.51
CA ASP A 287 13.37 5.83 17.16
C ASP A 287 14.41 5.28 16.18
N TYR A 288 14.86 4.05 16.40
CA TYR A 288 15.78 3.39 15.47
C TYR A 288 15.16 3.18 14.10
N LEU A 289 13.91 2.65 14.03
CA LEU A 289 13.18 2.52 12.77
C LEU A 289 13.00 3.89 12.08
N PHE A 290 12.68 4.93 12.84
CA PHE A 290 12.55 6.29 12.32
C PHE A 290 13.89 6.83 11.77
N GLN A 291 15.02 6.53 12.39
CA GLN A 291 16.34 6.88 11.86
C GLN A 291 16.62 6.14 10.55
N LEU A 292 16.34 4.85 10.47
CA LEU A 292 16.47 4.07 9.23
C LEU A 292 15.59 4.63 8.12
N TRP A 293 14.34 4.98 8.46
CA TRP A 293 13.40 5.60 7.52
C TRP A 293 13.88 6.99 7.04
N ASN A 294 14.59 7.75 7.87
CA ASN A 294 15.18 9.01 7.50
C ASN A 294 16.55 8.90 6.79
N ASN A 295 17.13 7.73 6.78
CA ASN A 295 18.39 7.51 6.08
C ASN A 295 18.15 7.48 4.55
N PRO A 296 18.74 8.40 3.77
CA PRO A 296 18.53 8.48 2.33
C PRO A 296 18.98 7.20 1.58
N ALA A 297 19.86 6.40 2.17
CA ALA A 297 20.27 5.13 1.58
C ALA A 297 19.15 4.08 1.49
N TYR A 298 18.13 4.17 2.37
CA TYR A 298 17.01 3.23 2.42
C TYR A 298 15.71 3.79 1.85
N GLY A 299 15.64 5.11 1.69
CA GLY A 299 14.43 5.81 1.26
C GLY A 299 13.29 5.75 2.27
N LYS A 300 12.21 6.41 1.97
CA LYS A 300 11.02 6.56 2.80
C LYS A 300 10.00 5.44 2.59
N SER A 301 10.39 4.17 2.77
CA SER A 301 9.56 3.03 2.39
C SER A 301 9.10 3.16 0.92
N PRO A 302 10.03 3.10 -0.04
CA PRO A 302 9.74 3.34 -1.45
C PRO A 302 8.62 2.43 -1.95
N PRO A 303 7.66 2.97 -2.71
CA PRO A 303 6.57 2.17 -3.24
C PRO A 303 7.06 1.22 -4.35
N GLU A 304 6.58 0.00 -4.30
CA GLU A 304 6.75 -0.98 -5.37
C GLU A 304 5.55 -0.96 -6.32
N THR A 305 5.72 -1.45 -7.54
CA THR A 305 4.62 -1.61 -8.48
C THR A 305 3.95 -2.96 -8.26
N ALA A 306 2.63 -2.96 -8.14
CA ALA A 306 1.80 -4.16 -8.10
C ALA A 306 1.09 -4.32 -9.46
N GLY A 307 1.17 -5.49 -10.05
CA GLY A 307 0.70 -5.70 -11.41
C GLY A 307 1.58 -5.04 -12.48
N ASN A 308 1.00 -4.84 -13.65
CA ASN A 308 1.62 -4.15 -14.77
C ASN A 308 1.43 -2.63 -14.69
N VAL A 309 2.24 -1.90 -15.44
CA VAL A 309 1.97 -0.50 -15.77
C VAL A 309 1.22 -0.46 -17.09
N ALA A 310 0.03 0.13 -17.07
CA ALA A 310 -0.80 0.31 -18.27
C ALA A 310 -0.50 1.63 -18.97
N THR A 311 -0.47 1.61 -20.29
CA THR A 311 -0.24 2.82 -21.09
C THR A 311 -1.25 2.93 -22.21
N VAL A 312 -1.67 4.17 -22.51
CA VAL A 312 -2.45 4.51 -23.70
C VAL A 312 -2.02 5.87 -24.22
N SER A 313 -2.01 6.05 -25.54
CA SER A 313 -1.60 7.31 -26.16
C SER A 313 -2.72 7.90 -27.01
N THR A 314 -2.78 9.24 -27.07
CA THR A 314 -3.64 9.94 -28.02
C THR A 314 -3.11 9.79 -29.44
N PRO A 315 -3.96 10.02 -30.46
CA PRO A 315 -3.47 10.26 -31.80
C PRO A 315 -2.51 11.47 -31.88
N ASN A 316 -1.66 11.49 -32.88
CA ASN A 316 -0.74 12.60 -33.16
C ASN A 316 -1.49 13.89 -33.49
#